data_27a7f064191a9f342673766331c3bccb
#
_entry.id   27a7f064191a9f342673766331c3bccb
#
_cell.length_a   1.000
_cell.length_b   1.000
_cell.length_c   1.000
_cell.angle_alpha   90.00
_cell.angle_beta   90.00
_cell.angle_gamma   90.00
#
_symmetry.space_group_name_H-M   'P 1'
#
loop_
_entity.id
_entity.type
_entity.pdbx_description
1 polymer ?
#
loop_
_entity_poly.entity_id
_entity_poly.type
_entity_poly.pdbx_seq_one_letter_code
_entity_poly.pdbx_strand_id
1 'polypeptide(L)'
;MAEMRYAGILCAVLLCGCVGTESGGRASSGGTLAISTGGDPDALIPSLVQTTQGAQIIDMIYDRLAEIGDSLNTVGDHGFTPRLADRWTWAKDSMSIAFHIDPNAKWHDGRPVRSNDVRFTIASTKDSTLGSPTASVITNIDSVSTPDSATAVFWFHQRSPQQFYDAVYQNPIMPEHIWKSIAPAGWRGSDAARNPIGSGQYRFVRWIPRAAVELAADTTNYRGAPKLSRLVWSLAPDFNAALTRFLTSETDLFPQLRPENLADVAKHPELKLQSYHALAYMFLQFNLRDPANHDRPHPIFGNRQLRRALTMATDREALVKSVFDTLALPAVGPTLRVYPTTDPNLQQIPYDLPKARQILDSLGWRVTTSDSMRTRNGRPLRFSIMVPGTSQVRVQLAVLLQEQFRRAGVQADIERFEFPVVVERDRKRTFDATIGQWNTQPSPGAVRGSWGTAGSRSASGNNYGSYENPVFDAYVDSALNSFDLAKRKSYFTTAYQTIIQDAPAIWLAEPRQIVGYHSRLQLATLRPDAWWAHIPEWSIPPDKRIARDNAPVTQSSAPAPPAQPSGTGQKTP
;
A
#
# COMPACT_ATOMS: atom_id res chain seq x y z
N MET A 1 -42.96 82.41 43.20
CA MET A 1 -43.90 81.52 42.60
C MET A 1 -43.78 81.63 41.10
N ALA A 2 -42.77 81.34 40.46
CA ALA A 2 -42.67 81.24 39.04
C ALA A 2 -41.45 80.36 38.77
N GLU A 3 -41.68 79.19 38.24
CA GLU A 3 -40.72 78.22 37.81
C GLU A 3 -40.15 78.61 36.49
N MET A 4 -38.86 78.47 36.35
CA MET A 4 -38.15 78.73 35.09
C MET A 4 -37.52 77.42 34.67
N ARG A 5 -38.02 76.85 33.55
CA ARG A 5 -37.56 75.60 32.89
C ARG A 5 -36.29 75.93 32.11
N TYR A 6 -35.24 75.12 32.31
CA TYR A 6 -34.11 75.04 31.41
C TYR A 6 -34.16 73.75 30.63
N ALA A 7 -34.23 73.87 29.31
CA ALA A 7 -34.13 72.76 28.36
C ALA A 7 -32.65 72.46 28.06
N GLY A 8 -32.19 71.28 28.44
CA GLY A 8 -30.88 70.75 28.05
C GLY A 8 -30.96 69.97 26.74
N ILE A 9 -30.23 70.42 25.74
CA ILE A 9 -30.07 69.70 24.45
C ILE A 9 -29.01 68.64 24.66
N LEU A 10 -29.44 67.37 24.54
CA LEU A 10 -28.57 66.21 24.56
C LEU A 10 -28.16 65.87 23.11
N CYS A 11 -26.90 66.10 22.72
CA CYS A 11 -26.31 65.65 21.47
C CYS A 11 -26.02 64.15 21.59
N ALA A 12 -26.82 63.33 20.93
CA ALA A 12 -26.54 61.90 20.74
C ALA A 12 -25.49 61.73 19.64
N VAL A 13 -24.26 61.39 20.01
CA VAL A 13 -23.22 60.93 19.06
C VAL A 13 -23.54 59.47 18.67
N LEU A 14 -24.00 59.22 17.45
CA LEU A 14 -24.14 57.93 16.84
C LEU A 14 -22.74 57.38 16.50
N LEU A 15 -22.21 56.51 17.35
CA LEU A 15 -21.10 55.61 17.00
C LEU A 15 -21.63 54.55 16.03
N CYS A 16 -21.41 54.71 14.72
CA CYS A 16 -21.50 53.63 13.74
C CYS A 16 -20.39 52.64 14.02
N GLY A 17 -20.69 51.58 14.79
CA GLY A 17 -19.87 50.37 14.87
C GLY A 17 -19.96 49.64 13.55
N CYS A 18 -18.90 49.69 12.76
CA CYS A 18 -18.71 48.73 11.67
C CYS A 18 -18.62 47.33 12.28
N VAL A 19 -19.73 46.60 12.28
CA VAL A 19 -19.72 45.16 12.43
C VAL A 19 -19.01 44.64 11.18
N GLY A 20 -17.72 44.33 11.29
CA GLY A 20 -16.99 43.57 10.31
C GLY A 20 -17.64 42.21 10.23
N THR A 21 -18.38 41.95 9.15
CA THR A 21 -18.71 40.61 8.74
C THR A 21 -17.38 39.84 8.61
N GLU A 22 -17.11 38.95 9.53
CA GLU A 22 -16.11 37.88 9.30
C GLU A 22 -16.52 37.16 8.03
N SER A 23 -15.96 37.60 6.90
CA SER A 23 -15.89 36.81 5.71
C SER A 23 -15.13 35.55 6.12
N GLY A 24 -15.79 34.42 6.12
CA GLY A 24 -15.17 33.12 6.35
C GLY A 24 -13.94 33.00 5.45
N GLY A 25 -12.77 33.35 6.00
CA GLY A 25 -11.51 33.35 5.30
C GLY A 25 -11.26 31.92 4.84
N ARG A 26 -11.17 31.70 3.53
CA ARG A 26 -10.60 30.48 2.97
C ARG A 26 -9.29 30.27 3.72
N ALA A 27 -9.21 29.13 4.46
CA ALA A 27 -8.00 28.78 5.19
C ALA A 27 -6.83 28.82 4.20
N SER A 28 -5.91 29.75 4.39
CA SER A 28 -4.75 29.88 3.52
C SER A 28 -3.83 28.69 3.75
N SER A 29 -3.46 27.99 2.68
CA SER A 29 -2.42 26.96 2.73
C SER A 29 -1.15 27.55 3.33
N GLY A 30 -0.48 26.81 4.21
CA GLY A 30 0.76 27.30 4.84
C GLY A 30 1.61 26.19 5.43
N GLY A 31 2.92 26.39 5.41
CA GLY A 31 3.90 25.42 5.86
C GLY A 31 4.37 24.46 4.79
N THR A 32 5.58 23.97 4.97
CA THR A 32 6.25 23.00 4.09
C THR A 32 6.43 21.68 4.81
N LEU A 33 5.90 20.59 4.23
CA LEU A 33 6.19 19.24 4.68
C LEU A 33 7.41 18.70 3.92
N ALA A 34 8.50 18.46 4.62
CA ALA A 34 9.67 17.79 4.09
C ALA A 34 9.66 16.31 4.48
N ILE A 35 9.62 15.43 3.50
CA ILE A 35 9.53 13.97 3.66
C ILE A 35 10.89 13.36 3.33
N SER A 36 11.50 12.64 4.27
CA SER A 36 12.73 11.90 4.02
C SER A 36 12.43 10.59 3.31
N THR A 37 13.15 10.29 2.23
CA THR A 37 13.00 9.02 1.50
C THR A 37 14.30 8.60 0.85
N GLY A 38 14.46 7.29 0.66
CA GLY A 38 15.61 6.72 -0.06
C GLY A 38 15.31 6.56 -1.55
N GLY A 39 16.18 7.12 -2.40
CA GLY A 39 16.13 6.96 -3.85
C GLY A 39 15.13 7.85 -4.58
N ASP A 40 15.33 7.94 -5.88
CA ASP A 40 14.46 8.68 -6.81
C ASP A 40 13.17 7.90 -7.13
N PRO A 41 12.06 8.57 -7.48
CA PRO A 41 10.95 7.91 -8.16
C PRO A 41 11.42 7.37 -9.53
N ASP A 42 10.87 6.21 -9.92
CA ASP A 42 11.19 5.61 -11.23
C ASP A 42 10.48 6.30 -12.40
N ALA A 43 9.33 6.89 -12.12
CA ALA A 43 8.54 7.65 -13.08
C ALA A 43 7.53 8.54 -12.35
N LEU A 44 7.13 9.66 -12.98
CA LEU A 44 5.97 10.47 -12.59
C LEU A 44 4.85 10.38 -13.64
N ILE A 45 4.68 9.17 -14.20
CA ILE A 45 3.65 8.82 -15.18
C ILE A 45 2.74 7.77 -14.51
N PRO A 46 1.43 8.04 -14.31
CA PRO A 46 0.52 7.16 -13.59
C PRO A 46 0.54 5.70 -14.05
N SER A 47 0.48 5.47 -15.37
CA SER A 47 0.46 4.12 -15.95
C SER A 47 1.80 3.38 -15.94
N LEU A 48 2.91 4.01 -15.53
CA LEU A 48 4.26 3.44 -15.59
C LEU A 48 5.00 3.41 -14.26
N VAL A 49 4.47 4.04 -13.22
CA VAL A 49 5.11 4.08 -11.90
C VAL A 49 5.11 2.71 -11.24
N GLN A 50 6.21 2.34 -10.60
CA GLN A 50 6.38 1.09 -9.87
C GLN A 50 6.92 1.29 -8.45
N THR A 51 7.65 2.39 -8.21
CA THR A 51 8.17 2.70 -6.87
C THR A 51 7.12 3.34 -5.97
N THR A 52 7.20 3.04 -4.67
CA THR A 52 6.33 3.66 -3.67
C THR A 52 6.50 5.19 -3.64
N GLN A 53 7.71 5.71 -3.81
CA GLN A 53 7.99 7.14 -3.86
C GLN A 53 7.29 7.81 -5.06
N GLY A 54 7.37 7.18 -6.22
CA GLY A 54 6.66 7.65 -7.41
C GLY A 54 5.16 7.67 -7.22
N ALA A 55 4.58 6.61 -6.66
CA ALA A 55 3.15 6.52 -6.36
C ALA A 55 2.68 7.62 -5.40
N GLN A 56 3.43 7.90 -4.31
CA GLN A 56 3.14 8.98 -3.37
C GLN A 56 3.03 10.34 -4.08
N ILE A 57 4.00 10.63 -4.95
CA ILE A 57 4.07 11.91 -5.68
C ILE A 57 2.94 12.01 -6.70
N ILE A 58 2.69 10.92 -7.44
CA ILE A 58 1.60 10.87 -8.43
C ILE A 58 0.24 11.09 -7.78
N ASP A 59 -0.03 10.49 -6.64
CA ASP A 59 -1.30 10.63 -5.92
C ASP A 59 -1.56 12.07 -5.41
N MET A 60 -0.52 12.90 -5.30
CA MET A 60 -0.68 14.34 -5.01
C MET A 60 -0.94 15.16 -6.27
N ILE A 61 -0.40 14.72 -7.42
CA ILE A 61 -0.47 15.45 -8.70
C ILE A 61 -1.73 15.09 -9.49
N TYR A 62 -2.15 13.82 -9.47
CA TYR A 62 -3.24 13.29 -10.30
C TYR A 62 -4.39 12.77 -9.44
N ASP A 63 -5.62 13.01 -9.88
CA ASP A 63 -6.80 12.42 -9.25
C ASP A 63 -7.27 11.18 -9.99
N ARG A 64 -7.95 10.32 -9.24
CA ARG A 64 -8.77 9.21 -9.75
C ARG A 64 -10.21 9.65 -9.94
N LEU A 65 -11.04 8.82 -10.58
CA LEU A 65 -12.48 9.09 -10.66
C LEU A 65 -13.16 9.08 -9.29
N ALA A 66 -12.78 8.14 -8.44
CA ALA A 66 -13.22 8.05 -7.06
C ALA A 66 -12.06 7.55 -6.18
N GLU A 67 -12.12 7.81 -4.89
CA GLU A 67 -11.10 7.42 -3.90
C GLU A 67 -11.67 6.38 -2.94
N ILE A 68 -10.90 5.36 -2.63
CA ILE A 68 -11.26 4.40 -1.59
C ILE A 68 -11.22 5.06 -0.21
N GLY A 69 -12.22 4.78 0.61
CA GLY A 69 -12.30 5.29 1.99
C GLY A 69 -11.46 4.47 2.97
N ASP A 70 -11.34 4.97 4.20
CA ASP A 70 -10.54 4.37 5.28
C ASP A 70 -10.98 2.95 5.66
N SER A 71 -12.23 2.58 5.36
CA SER A 71 -12.73 1.21 5.57
C SER A 71 -12.10 0.17 4.65
N LEU A 72 -11.41 0.59 3.59
CA LEU A 72 -10.83 -0.27 2.55
C LEU A 72 -11.85 -1.27 1.95
N ASN A 73 -13.12 -0.88 1.88
CA ASN A 73 -14.16 -1.71 1.29
C ASN A 73 -14.09 -1.64 -0.24
N THR A 74 -13.78 -2.75 -0.88
CA THR A 74 -13.67 -2.88 -2.34
C THR A 74 -14.87 -3.55 -3.00
N VAL A 75 -15.95 -3.80 -2.25
CA VAL A 75 -17.15 -4.47 -2.77
C VAL A 75 -18.10 -3.44 -3.38
N GLY A 76 -18.29 -3.50 -4.69
CA GLY A 76 -19.06 -2.49 -5.39
C GLY A 76 -18.48 -1.10 -5.21
N ASP A 77 -19.33 -0.11 -5.09
CA ASP A 77 -18.98 1.31 -5.00
C ASP A 77 -19.18 1.93 -3.61
N HIS A 78 -19.71 1.17 -2.65
CA HIS A 78 -20.09 1.68 -1.31
C HIS A 78 -18.91 2.14 -0.45
N GLY A 79 -17.69 1.67 -0.74
CA GLY A 79 -16.47 2.04 -0.02
C GLY A 79 -15.73 3.24 -0.61
N PHE A 80 -16.31 3.93 -1.60
CA PHE A 80 -15.64 4.98 -2.37
C PHE A 80 -16.30 6.33 -2.22
N THR A 81 -15.49 7.38 -2.31
CA THR A 81 -15.92 8.78 -2.30
C THR A 81 -15.62 9.46 -3.63
N PRO A 82 -16.46 10.40 -4.10
CA PRO A 82 -16.23 11.16 -5.33
C PRO A 82 -14.87 11.89 -5.36
N ARG A 83 -14.26 11.93 -6.56
CA ARG A 83 -13.08 12.73 -6.90
C ARG A 83 -13.32 13.42 -8.23
N LEU A 84 -12.63 13.02 -9.33
CA LEU A 84 -12.91 13.57 -10.68
C LEU A 84 -14.33 13.27 -11.15
N ALA A 85 -14.94 12.18 -10.72
CA ALA A 85 -16.36 11.94 -10.90
C ALA A 85 -17.12 12.44 -9.67
N ASP A 86 -18.10 13.33 -9.86
CA ASP A 86 -18.98 13.81 -8.80
C ASP A 86 -20.11 12.81 -8.47
N ARG A 87 -20.46 11.94 -9.43
CA ARG A 87 -21.44 10.87 -9.30
C ARG A 87 -21.21 9.79 -10.36
N TRP A 88 -21.87 8.65 -10.17
CA TRP A 88 -21.89 7.55 -11.14
C TRP A 88 -23.20 6.79 -11.10
N THR A 89 -23.48 6.07 -12.19
CA THR A 89 -24.72 5.30 -12.36
C THR A 89 -24.42 3.97 -13.02
N TRP A 90 -24.84 2.87 -12.40
CA TRP A 90 -24.75 1.54 -12.95
C TRP A 90 -25.89 1.28 -13.96
N ALA A 91 -25.56 0.57 -15.04
CA ALA A 91 -26.58 -0.05 -15.88
C ALA A 91 -27.32 -1.15 -15.10
N LYS A 92 -28.56 -1.49 -15.51
CA LYS A 92 -29.41 -2.49 -14.83
C LYS A 92 -28.76 -3.87 -14.74
N ASP A 93 -28.00 -4.27 -15.75
CA ASP A 93 -27.27 -5.54 -15.80
C ASP A 93 -25.92 -5.49 -15.06
N SER A 94 -25.50 -4.33 -14.59
CA SER A 94 -24.21 -4.06 -13.99
C SER A 94 -23.00 -4.38 -14.89
N MET A 95 -23.20 -4.44 -16.22
CA MET A 95 -22.13 -4.65 -17.19
C MET A 95 -21.48 -3.35 -17.66
N SER A 96 -22.04 -2.21 -17.26
CA SER A 96 -21.43 -0.90 -17.46
C SER A 96 -21.74 0.06 -16.33
N ILE A 97 -20.87 1.07 -16.19
CA ILE A 97 -21.02 2.18 -15.24
C ILE A 97 -20.67 3.49 -15.93
N ALA A 98 -21.54 4.48 -15.79
CA ALA A 98 -21.31 5.84 -16.26
C ALA A 98 -20.81 6.71 -15.12
N PHE A 99 -19.62 7.29 -15.27
CA PHE A 99 -19.05 8.30 -14.40
C PHE A 99 -19.30 9.68 -14.99
N HIS A 100 -19.83 10.59 -14.19
CA HIS A 100 -20.00 11.99 -14.57
C HIS A 100 -18.83 12.81 -14.00
N ILE A 101 -18.06 13.45 -14.89
CA ILE A 101 -16.89 14.26 -14.50
C ILE A 101 -17.38 15.57 -13.89
N ASP A 102 -16.80 15.95 -12.74
CA ASP A 102 -17.09 17.22 -12.06
C ASP A 102 -16.81 18.40 -13.02
N PRO A 103 -17.80 19.26 -13.32
CA PRO A 103 -17.64 20.36 -14.25
C PRO A 103 -16.59 21.40 -13.77
N ASN A 104 -16.24 21.42 -12.48
CA ASN A 104 -15.23 22.30 -11.93
C ASN A 104 -13.82 21.70 -12.00
N ALA A 105 -13.69 20.41 -12.31
CA ALA A 105 -12.39 19.75 -12.39
C ALA A 105 -11.57 20.30 -13.55
N LYS A 106 -10.33 20.71 -13.24
CA LYS A 106 -9.40 21.27 -14.23
C LYS A 106 -8.02 20.65 -14.07
N TRP A 107 -7.33 20.52 -15.16
CA TRP A 107 -5.91 20.29 -15.20
C TRP A 107 -5.14 21.48 -14.65
N HIS A 108 -3.91 21.27 -14.21
CA HIS A 108 -3.05 22.34 -13.68
C HIS A 108 -2.71 23.44 -14.72
N ASP A 109 -2.89 23.19 -15.99
CA ASP A 109 -2.78 24.18 -17.09
C ASP A 109 -4.07 24.98 -17.33
N GLY A 110 -5.12 24.74 -16.53
CA GLY A 110 -6.41 25.43 -16.59
C GLY A 110 -7.44 24.81 -17.52
N ARG A 111 -7.09 23.81 -18.32
CA ARG A 111 -8.05 23.11 -19.20
C ARG A 111 -9.00 22.24 -18.37
N PRO A 112 -10.29 22.11 -18.79
CA PRO A 112 -11.21 21.23 -18.09
C PRO A 112 -10.84 19.76 -18.27
N VAL A 113 -11.03 18.96 -17.22
CA VAL A 113 -10.97 17.50 -17.32
C VAL A 113 -12.20 17.01 -18.07
N ARG A 114 -12.03 16.06 -18.99
CA ARG A 114 -13.09 15.54 -19.86
C ARG A 114 -13.12 14.01 -19.86
N SER A 115 -14.26 13.47 -20.28
CA SER A 115 -14.46 12.02 -20.44
C SER A 115 -13.42 11.37 -21.38
N ASN A 116 -12.94 12.09 -22.40
CA ASN A 116 -11.89 11.61 -23.28
C ASN A 116 -10.55 11.35 -22.57
N ASP A 117 -10.22 12.11 -21.51
CA ASP A 117 -9.03 11.87 -20.70
C ASP A 117 -9.11 10.51 -20.01
N VAL A 118 -10.31 10.13 -19.54
CA VAL A 118 -10.58 8.83 -18.93
C VAL A 118 -10.40 7.70 -19.95
N ARG A 119 -11.04 7.82 -21.11
CA ARG A 119 -10.91 6.85 -22.21
C ARG A 119 -9.46 6.69 -22.64
N PHE A 120 -8.76 7.80 -22.82
CA PHE A 120 -7.34 7.83 -23.18
C PHE A 120 -6.49 7.10 -22.15
N THR A 121 -6.69 7.36 -20.85
CA THR A 121 -5.93 6.73 -19.77
C THR A 121 -6.09 5.22 -19.80
N ILE A 122 -7.32 4.71 -19.89
CA ILE A 122 -7.57 3.26 -19.89
C ILE A 122 -7.02 2.61 -21.17
N ALA A 123 -7.23 3.24 -22.35
CA ALA A 123 -6.70 2.73 -23.61
C ALA A 123 -5.17 2.64 -23.60
N SER A 124 -4.49 3.69 -23.11
CA SER A 124 -3.03 3.71 -22.99
C SER A 124 -2.51 2.68 -22.00
N THR A 125 -3.19 2.50 -20.85
CA THR A 125 -2.80 1.49 -19.86
C THR A 125 -2.90 0.07 -20.43
N LYS A 126 -3.87 -0.20 -21.30
CA LYS A 126 -4.07 -1.50 -21.98
C LYS A 126 -3.16 -1.69 -23.20
N ASP A 127 -2.52 -0.64 -23.69
CA ASP A 127 -1.61 -0.73 -24.83
C ASP A 127 -0.35 -1.51 -24.45
N SER A 128 -0.15 -2.66 -25.08
CA SER A 128 0.99 -3.53 -24.83
C SER A 128 2.34 -2.87 -25.17
N THR A 129 2.35 -1.88 -26.07
CA THR A 129 3.58 -1.14 -26.43
C THR A 129 4.05 -0.19 -25.32
N LEU A 130 3.13 0.23 -24.44
CA LEU A 130 3.47 1.02 -23.26
C LEU A 130 4.08 0.15 -22.14
N GLY A 131 3.70 -1.12 -22.05
CA GLY A 131 4.19 -2.04 -21.02
C GLY A 131 3.77 -1.64 -19.59
N SER A 132 2.55 -1.15 -19.43
CA SER A 132 2.03 -0.73 -18.12
C SER A 132 1.94 -1.92 -17.16
N PRO A 133 2.51 -1.82 -15.93
CA PRO A 133 2.37 -2.86 -14.91
C PRO A 133 0.92 -3.05 -14.44
N THR A 134 0.07 -2.03 -14.58
CA THR A 134 -1.34 -2.07 -14.18
C THR A 134 -2.26 -2.69 -15.23
N ALA A 135 -1.78 -2.95 -16.45
CA ALA A 135 -2.57 -3.55 -17.51
C ALA A 135 -3.21 -4.89 -17.11
N SER A 136 -2.50 -5.70 -16.33
CA SER A 136 -2.97 -7.01 -15.87
C SER A 136 -4.10 -6.96 -14.84
N VAL A 137 -4.25 -5.85 -14.11
CA VAL A 137 -5.30 -5.70 -13.08
C VAL A 137 -6.59 -5.09 -13.62
N ILE A 138 -6.56 -4.46 -14.80
CA ILE A 138 -7.73 -3.87 -15.45
C ILE A 138 -8.30 -4.74 -16.60
N THR A 139 -7.95 -6.01 -16.63
CA THR A 139 -8.37 -6.93 -17.72
C THR A 139 -9.87 -7.12 -17.83
N ASN A 140 -10.63 -6.93 -16.75
CA ASN A 140 -12.09 -7.00 -16.78
C ASN A 140 -12.75 -5.77 -17.44
N ILE A 141 -12.03 -4.66 -17.61
CA ILE A 141 -12.53 -3.50 -18.37
C ILE A 141 -12.42 -3.85 -19.84
N ASP A 142 -13.55 -3.93 -20.56
CA ASP A 142 -13.56 -4.10 -22.02
C ASP A 142 -13.09 -2.81 -22.70
N SER A 143 -13.85 -1.75 -22.51
CA SER A 143 -13.63 -0.47 -23.15
C SER A 143 -14.19 0.69 -22.31
N VAL A 144 -13.87 1.92 -22.72
CA VAL A 144 -14.49 3.14 -22.21
C VAL A 144 -15.05 3.95 -23.37
N SER A 145 -16.35 4.23 -23.35
CA SER A 145 -17.00 5.13 -24.30
C SER A 145 -17.28 6.50 -23.68
N THR A 146 -17.37 7.52 -24.54
CA THR A 146 -17.55 8.92 -24.13
C THR A 146 -18.69 9.51 -24.93
N PRO A 147 -19.97 9.29 -24.51
CA PRO A 147 -21.14 9.79 -25.21
C PRO A 147 -21.18 11.32 -25.29
N ASP A 148 -20.60 11.98 -24.33
CA ASP A 148 -20.41 13.43 -24.28
C ASP A 148 -19.11 13.78 -23.54
N SER A 149 -18.79 15.07 -23.44
CA SER A 149 -17.53 15.53 -22.84
C SER A 149 -17.45 15.37 -21.31
N ALA A 150 -18.57 15.12 -20.64
CA ALA A 150 -18.65 14.99 -19.19
C ALA A 150 -18.88 13.54 -18.72
N THR A 151 -19.28 12.62 -19.62
CA THR A 151 -19.67 11.26 -19.26
C THR A 151 -18.70 10.23 -19.82
N ALA A 152 -18.06 9.45 -18.94
CA ALA A 152 -17.23 8.29 -19.28
C ALA A 152 -17.96 7.01 -18.88
N VAL A 153 -18.21 6.10 -19.82
CA VAL A 153 -18.90 4.84 -19.57
C VAL A 153 -17.92 3.69 -19.70
N PHE A 154 -17.68 3.01 -18.59
CA PHE A 154 -16.88 1.78 -18.56
C PHE A 154 -17.75 0.58 -18.91
N TRP A 155 -17.26 -0.26 -19.79
CA TRP A 155 -17.87 -1.54 -20.18
C TRP A 155 -16.98 -2.68 -19.66
N PHE A 156 -17.61 -3.73 -19.15
CA PHE A 156 -16.91 -4.85 -18.52
C PHE A 156 -17.16 -6.17 -19.26
N HIS A 157 -16.16 -7.06 -19.28
CA HIS A 157 -16.29 -8.40 -19.86
C HIS A 157 -17.22 -9.29 -19.03
N GLN A 158 -17.18 -9.13 -17.70
CA GLN A 158 -17.99 -9.92 -16.78
C GLN A 158 -18.39 -9.12 -15.55
N ARG A 159 -19.54 -9.45 -15.00
CA ARG A 159 -20.02 -8.88 -13.75
C ARG A 159 -19.14 -9.36 -12.58
N SER A 160 -18.59 -8.43 -11.79
CA SER A 160 -17.73 -8.73 -10.65
C SER A 160 -17.92 -7.68 -9.55
N PRO A 161 -17.90 -8.07 -8.27
CA PRO A 161 -17.90 -7.09 -7.16
C PRO A 161 -16.69 -6.17 -7.15
N GLN A 162 -15.63 -6.48 -7.90
CA GLN A 162 -14.40 -5.67 -8.01
C GLN A 162 -14.41 -4.66 -9.17
N GLN A 163 -15.44 -4.67 -10.02
CA GLN A 163 -15.51 -3.81 -11.22
C GLN A 163 -15.24 -2.33 -10.92
N PHE A 164 -15.83 -1.82 -9.82
CA PHE A 164 -15.63 -0.43 -9.44
C PHE A 164 -14.20 -0.17 -8.98
N TYR A 165 -13.68 -1.04 -8.12
CA TYR A 165 -12.29 -0.97 -7.66
C TYR A 165 -11.30 -1.01 -8.85
N ASP A 166 -11.50 -1.93 -9.78
CA ASP A 166 -10.65 -2.08 -10.96
C ASP A 166 -10.71 -0.83 -11.87
N ALA A 167 -11.89 -0.20 -11.99
CA ALA A 167 -12.06 1.00 -12.79
C ALA A 167 -11.36 2.24 -12.21
N VAL A 168 -11.28 2.36 -10.86
CA VAL A 168 -10.87 3.62 -10.24
C VAL A 168 -9.54 3.53 -9.48
N TYR A 169 -9.27 2.44 -8.75
CA TYR A 169 -8.18 2.43 -7.76
C TYR A 169 -6.78 2.51 -8.39
N GLN A 170 -6.56 1.79 -9.49
CA GLN A 170 -5.25 1.73 -10.15
C GLN A 170 -5.05 2.79 -11.24
N ASN A 171 -6.04 3.65 -11.47
CA ASN A 171 -6.11 4.50 -12.65
C ASN A 171 -6.20 6.01 -12.29
N PRO A 172 -5.12 6.67 -11.82
CA PRO A 172 -5.06 8.12 -11.83
C PRO A 172 -5.21 8.62 -13.28
N ILE A 173 -6.10 9.57 -13.52
CA ILE A 173 -6.46 10.01 -14.87
C ILE A 173 -5.37 10.94 -15.43
N MET A 174 -5.03 10.75 -16.71
CA MET A 174 -3.99 11.50 -17.43
C MET A 174 -4.59 12.43 -18.47
N PRO A 175 -4.00 13.62 -18.72
CA PRO A 175 -4.47 14.58 -19.70
C PRO A 175 -4.19 14.09 -21.14
N GLU A 176 -5.25 13.73 -21.89
CA GLU A 176 -5.14 13.30 -23.29
C GLU A 176 -4.38 14.32 -24.14
N HIS A 177 -4.66 15.61 -23.95
CA HIS A 177 -4.08 16.68 -24.76
C HIS A 177 -2.54 16.82 -24.63
N ILE A 178 -1.95 16.27 -23.56
CA ILE A 178 -0.50 16.24 -23.35
C ILE A 178 0.08 14.96 -24.00
N TRP A 179 -0.51 13.82 -23.72
CA TRP A 179 0.13 12.53 -23.99
C TRP A 179 -0.16 11.94 -25.36
N LYS A 180 -1.31 12.28 -25.98
CA LYS A 180 -1.74 11.67 -27.26
C LYS A 180 -0.78 11.92 -28.45
N SER A 181 -0.03 13.00 -28.41
CA SER A 181 0.96 13.34 -29.46
C SER A 181 2.30 12.65 -29.30
N ILE A 182 2.52 11.96 -28.17
CA ILE A 182 3.78 11.30 -27.84
C ILE A 182 3.59 9.80 -28.02
N ALA A 183 4.39 9.17 -28.87
CA ALA A 183 4.35 7.71 -29.01
C ALA A 183 4.67 7.02 -27.68
N PRO A 184 3.98 5.90 -27.31
CA PRO A 184 4.15 5.23 -26.01
C PRO A 184 5.60 4.93 -25.63
N ALA A 185 6.42 4.49 -26.56
CA ALA A 185 7.85 4.23 -26.35
C ALA A 185 8.66 5.48 -25.95
N GLY A 186 8.18 6.68 -26.27
CA GLY A 186 8.82 7.96 -25.96
C GLY A 186 8.37 8.57 -24.62
N TRP A 187 7.38 8.01 -23.94
CA TRP A 187 6.78 8.63 -22.75
C TRP A 187 7.79 8.89 -21.64
N ARG A 188 8.60 7.88 -21.27
CA ARG A 188 9.58 8.02 -20.18
C ARG A 188 10.64 9.10 -20.41
N GLY A 189 10.98 9.38 -21.67
CA GLY A 189 11.99 10.38 -22.05
C GLY A 189 11.43 11.77 -22.37
N SER A 190 10.09 11.93 -22.35
CA SER A 190 9.44 13.17 -22.76
C SER A 190 9.53 14.28 -21.72
N ASP A 191 9.33 15.52 -22.15
CA ASP A 191 9.20 16.67 -21.25
C ASP A 191 7.97 16.55 -20.36
N ALA A 192 6.91 15.94 -20.84
CA ALA A 192 5.69 15.67 -20.07
C ALA A 192 5.94 14.76 -18.85
N ALA A 193 6.89 13.80 -18.98
CA ALA A 193 7.29 12.93 -17.86
C ALA A 193 8.10 13.68 -16.79
N ARG A 194 8.80 14.74 -17.20
CA ARG A 194 9.63 15.56 -16.31
C ARG A 194 8.87 16.73 -15.69
N ASN A 195 7.80 17.18 -16.34
CA ASN A 195 6.95 18.29 -15.92
C ASN A 195 5.48 17.86 -15.95
N PRO A 196 5.07 16.94 -15.06
CA PRO A 196 3.75 16.38 -15.07
C PRO A 196 2.66 17.44 -14.79
N ILE A 197 1.61 17.42 -15.62
CA ILE A 197 0.39 18.21 -15.46
C ILE A 197 -0.72 17.27 -15.02
N GLY A 198 -1.24 17.48 -13.83
CA GLY A 198 -2.33 16.69 -13.24
C GLY A 198 -3.53 17.55 -12.87
N SER A 199 -4.43 16.98 -12.07
CA SER A 199 -5.67 17.59 -11.58
C SER A 199 -5.74 17.61 -10.04
N GLY A 200 -4.72 17.07 -9.37
CA GLY A 200 -4.65 16.93 -7.92
C GLY A 200 -4.49 18.23 -7.16
N GLN A 201 -4.55 18.14 -5.83
CA GLN A 201 -4.45 19.33 -4.96
C GLN A 201 -3.03 19.93 -4.90
N TYR A 202 -2.04 19.26 -5.49
CA TYR A 202 -0.69 19.78 -5.57
C TYR A 202 -0.20 19.77 -7.02
N ARG A 203 0.47 20.89 -7.41
CA ARG A 203 1.10 21.07 -8.71
C ARG A 203 2.56 20.71 -8.63
N PHE A 204 3.09 20.07 -9.67
CA PHE A 204 4.52 19.84 -9.81
C PHE A 204 5.28 21.16 -9.94
N VAL A 205 6.41 21.26 -9.23
CA VAL A 205 7.31 22.42 -9.27
C VAL A 205 8.62 22.03 -9.94
N ARG A 206 9.31 21.01 -9.42
CA ARG A 206 10.57 20.52 -9.97
C ARG A 206 10.96 19.16 -9.42
N TRP A 207 11.79 18.49 -10.19
CA TRP A 207 12.51 17.28 -9.78
C TRP A 207 14.00 17.49 -10.00
N ILE A 208 14.77 17.50 -8.92
CA ILE A 208 16.23 17.53 -8.91
C ILE A 208 16.69 16.11 -8.61
N PRO A 209 17.19 15.36 -9.61
CA PRO A 209 17.58 13.96 -9.43
C PRO A 209 18.54 13.77 -8.26
N ARG A 210 18.31 12.76 -7.45
CA ARG A 210 19.07 12.42 -6.23
C ARG A 210 19.05 13.48 -5.12
N ALA A 211 18.24 14.51 -5.24
CA ALA A 211 18.14 15.58 -4.25
C ALA A 211 16.72 15.80 -3.77
N ALA A 212 15.78 16.18 -4.63
CA ALA A 212 14.42 16.48 -4.19
C ALA A 212 13.39 16.42 -5.33
N VAL A 213 12.13 16.12 -4.94
CA VAL A 213 10.93 16.45 -5.73
C VAL A 213 10.09 17.42 -4.95
N GLU A 214 9.64 18.51 -5.58
CA GLU A 214 8.87 19.58 -4.96
C GLU A 214 7.52 19.76 -5.63
N LEU A 215 6.48 19.89 -4.80
CA LEU A 215 5.12 20.20 -5.21
C LEU A 215 4.63 21.45 -4.46
N ALA A 216 3.77 22.24 -5.09
CA ALA A 216 3.10 23.39 -4.51
C ALA A 216 1.59 23.18 -4.45
N ALA A 217 0.93 23.72 -3.42
CA ALA A 217 -0.52 23.67 -3.30
C ALA A 217 -1.22 24.32 -4.50
N ASP A 218 -2.22 23.66 -5.06
CA ASP A 218 -3.19 24.29 -5.94
C ASP A 218 -4.33 24.88 -5.12
N THR A 219 -4.21 26.16 -4.79
CA THR A 219 -5.22 26.88 -3.98
C THR A 219 -6.54 27.08 -4.71
N THR A 220 -6.58 26.80 -6.01
CA THR A 220 -7.78 26.91 -6.87
C THR A 220 -8.39 25.56 -7.21
N ASN A 221 -7.88 24.47 -6.63
CA ASN A 221 -8.35 23.13 -6.89
C ASN A 221 -9.85 22.97 -6.62
N TYR A 222 -10.56 22.22 -7.46
CA TYR A 222 -11.99 21.98 -7.34
C TYR A 222 -12.42 21.31 -6.03
N ARG A 223 -11.51 20.56 -5.37
CA ARG A 223 -11.72 19.97 -4.04
C ARG A 223 -11.40 20.92 -2.88
N GLY A 224 -11.01 22.16 -3.17
CA GLY A 224 -10.53 23.13 -2.21
C GLY A 224 -9.01 23.11 -2.03
N ALA A 225 -8.49 24.16 -1.38
CA ALA A 225 -7.07 24.30 -1.11
C ALA A 225 -6.59 23.28 -0.05
N PRO A 226 -5.46 22.60 -0.24
CA PRO A 226 -4.85 21.79 0.82
C PRO A 226 -4.29 22.68 1.92
N LYS A 227 -4.14 22.16 3.14
CA LYS A 227 -3.68 22.96 4.29
C LYS A 227 -2.18 23.29 4.25
N LEU A 228 -1.34 22.41 3.69
CA LEU A 228 0.09 22.63 3.49
C LEU A 228 0.32 23.33 2.15
N SER A 229 1.19 24.35 2.12
CA SER A 229 1.49 25.10 0.90
C SER A 229 2.51 24.42 -0.01
N ARG A 230 3.35 23.52 0.54
CA ARG A 230 4.45 22.89 -0.18
C ARG A 230 4.74 21.50 0.36
N LEU A 231 5.05 20.57 -0.55
CA LEU A 231 5.56 19.23 -0.24
C LEU A 231 6.94 19.07 -0.86
N VAL A 232 7.88 18.49 -0.11
CA VAL A 232 9.25 18.22 -0.57
C VAL A 232 9.63 16.80 -0.21
N TRP A 233 9.80 15.94 -1.19
CA TRP A 233 10.48 14.66 -1.00
C TRP A 233 11.98 14.89 -1.04
N SER A 234 12.65 14.81 0.11
CA SER A 234 14.11 14.89 0.24
C SER A 234 14.71 13.53 -0.04
N LEU A 235 15.33 13.39 -1.21
CA LEU A 235 15.85 12.13 -1.72
C LEU A 235 17.24 11.87 -1.14
N ALA A 236 17.37 10.83 -0.33
CA ALA A 236 18.64 10.41 0.23
C ALA A 236 19.24 9.23 -0.57
N PRO A 237 20.57 9.06 -0.59
CA PRO A 237 21.20 7.96 -1.31
C PRO A 237 20.83 6.58 -0.73
N ASP A 238 20.56 6.51 0.56
CA ASP A 238 20.22 5.27 1.26
C ASP A 238 19.36 5.54 2.50
N PHE A 239 18.94 4.45 3.15
CA PHE A 239 18.12 4.48 4.35
C PHE A 239 18.77 5.25 5.52
N ASN A 240 20.06 5.07 5.76
CA ASN A 240 20.74 5.69 6.89
C ASN A 240 20.88 7.21 6.71
N ALA A 241 21.16 7.66 5.49
CA ALA A 241 21.18 9.07 5.15
C ALA A 241 19.77 9.69 5.29
N ALA A 242 18.71 8.96 4.88
CA ALA A 242 17.33 9.40 5.08
C ALA A 242 16.96 9.50 6.56
N LEU A 243 17.35 8.51 7.37
CA LEU A 243 17.15 8.53 8.81
C LEU A 243 17.90 9.69 9.48
N THR A 244 19.15 9.94 9.09
CA THR A 244 19.94 11.05 9.63
C THR A 244 19.26 12.40 9.39
N ARG A 245 18.77 12.67 8.17
CA ARG A 245 18.03 13.90 7.86
C ARG A 245 16.79 14.07 8.73
N PHE A 246 16.11 12.99 9.06
CA PHE A 246 14.98 13.01 9.97
C PHE A 246 15.40 13.29 11.41
N LEU A 247 16.43 12.59 11.93
CA LEU A 247 16.93 12.78 13.29
C LEU A 247 17.49 14.19 13.53
N THR A 248 18.05 14.84 12.50
CA THR A 248 18.55 16.22 12.57
C THR A 248 17.48 17.27 12.30
N SER A 249 16.21 16.88 12.16
CA SER A 249 15.08 17.77 11.82
C SER A 249 15.24 18.54 10.50
N GLU A 250 16.12 18.08 9.60
CA GLU A 250 16.18 18.57 8.22
C GLU A 250 14.88 18.24 7.48
N THR A 251 14.25 17.08 7.81
CA THR A 251 12.95 16.68 7.29
C THR A 251 11.94 16.53 8.43
N ASP A 252 10.64 16.63 8.09
CA ASP A 252 9.55 16.57 9.06
C ASP A 252 8.96 15.18 9.23
N LEU A 253 9.16 14.32 8.24
CA LEU A 253 8.52 13.01 8.17
C LEU A 253 9.49 11.96 7.63
N PHE A 254 9.52 10.78 8.27
CA PHE A 254 10.17 9.59 7.75
C PHE A 254 9.21 8.41 7.84
N PRO A 255 8.62 7.96 6.70
CA PRO A 255 7.52 6.98 6.71
C PRO A 255 7.97 5.52 6.82
N GLN A 256 9.26 5.23 6.90
CA GLN A 256 9.82 3.87 6.83
C GLN A 256 10.74 3.54 8.01
N LEU A 257 10.44 4.04 9.21
CA LEU A 257 11.19 3.69 10.40
C LEU A 257 11.11 2.18 10.68
N ARG A 258 12.23 1.65 11.19
CA ARG A 258 12.33 0.25 11.60
C ARG A 258 12.38 0.16 13.12
N PRO A 259 12.01 -0.99 13.71
CA PRO A 259 12.06 -1.19 15.16
C PRO A 259 13.41 -0.82 15.80
N GLU A 260 14.52 -1.16 15.14
CA GLU A 260 15.88 -0.86 15.60
C GLU A 260 16.21 0.65 15.70
N ASN A 261 15.45 1.51 15.00
CA ASN A 261 15.68 2.95 15.01
C ASN A 261 14.91 3.72 16.10
N LEU A 262 13.98 3.05 16.80
CA LEU A 262 13.10 3.72 17.77
C LEU A 262 13.87 4.30 18.95
N ALA A 263 14.92 3.62 19.40
CA ALA A 263 15.79 4.10 20.48
C ALA A 263 16.54 5.39 20.10
N ASP A 264 16.89 5.55 18.82
CA ASP A 264 17.53 6.78 18.34
C ASP A 264 16.53 7.92 18.26
N VAL A 265 15.33 7.68 17.72
CA VAL A 265 14.26 8.68 17.68
C VAL A 265 13.86 9.13 19.10
N ALA A 266 13.84 8.24 20.08
CA ALA A 266 13.49 8.58 21.45
C ALA A 266 14.45 9.56 22.14
N LYS A 267 15.68 9.75 21.61
CA LYS A 267 16.63 10.76 22.08
C LYS A 267 16.26 12.18 21.66
N HIS A 268 15.30 12.34 20.75
CA HIS A 268 14.87 13.59 20.16
C HIS A 268 13.42 13.92 20.60
N PRO A 269 13.21 14.76 21.63
CA PRO A 269 11.87 15.04 22.19
C PRO A 269 10.92 15.75 21.21
N GLU A 270 11.46 16.43 20.20
CA GLU A 270 10.71 17.06 19.12
C GLU A 270 10.15 16.05 18.12
N LEU A 271 10.69 14.84 18.04
CA LEU A 271 10.22 13.79 17.15
C LEU A 271 9.17 12.92 17.83
N LYS A 272 8.20 12.48 17.06
CA LYS A 272 7.09 11.62 17.49
C LYS A 272 7.01 10.40 16.59
N LEU A 273 6.39 9.36 17.13
CA LEU A 273 6.15 8.11 16.43
C LEU A 273 4.66 7.84 16.33
N GLN A 274 4.22 7.38 15.17
CA GLN A 274 2.89 6.83 14.99
C GLN A 274 2.99 5.51 14.23
N SER A 275 2.39 4.46 14.80
CA SER A 275 2.28 3.18 14.11
C SER A 275 0.89 3.00 13.51
N TYR A 276 0.80 2.36 12.35
CA TYR A 276 -0.45 2.00 11.69
C TYR A 276 -0.34 0.59 11.10
N HIS A 277 -1.47 -0.03 10.77
CA HIS A 277 -1.47 -1.38 10.20
C HIS A 277 -0.82 -1.38 8.81
N ALA A 278 0.11 -2.30 8.59
CA ALA A 278 0.58 -2.59 7.25
C ALA A 278 -0.44 -3.48 6.53
N LEU A 279 -0.56 -3.37 5.20
CA LEU A 279 -1.25 -4.38 4.41
C LEU A 279 -0.29 -5.56 4.14
N ALA A 280 0.17 -6.20 5.21
CA ALA A 280 1.13 -7.30 5.14
C ALA A 280 0.92 -8.32 6.25
N TYR A 281 1.21 -9.58 5.95
CA TYR A 281 1.31 -10.64 6.96
C TYR A 281 2.49 -11.56 6.67
N MET A 282 3.09 -12.07 7.74
CA MET A 282 4.24 -12.98 7.71
C MET A 282 3.80 -14.40 8.09
N PHE A 283 4.48 -15.38 7.52
CA PHE A 283 4.13 -16.79 7.70
C PHE A 283 5.37 -17.71 7.57
N LEU A 284 5.31 -18.88 8.21
CA LEU A 284 6.15 -20.02 7.89
C LEU A 284 5.32 -20.93 6.96
N GLN A 285 5.65 -21.00 5.68
CA GLN A 285 4.99 -21.85 4.70
C GLN A 285 5.70 -23.22 4.62
N PHE A 286 4.94 -24.29 4.62
CA PHE A 286 5.42 -25.63 4.37
C PHE A 286 5.29 -25.98 2.89
N ASN A 287 6.28 -26.65 2.32
CA ASN A 287 6.13 -27.28 1.02
C ASN A 287 5.40 -28.63 1.22
N LEU A 288 4.25 -28.80 0.58
CA LEU A 288 3.45 -30.01 0.71
C LEU A 288 3.89 -31.10 -0.29
N ARG A 289 4.79 -30.75 -1.22
CA ARG A 289 5.38 -31.67 -2.21
C ARG A 289 6.86 -31.91 -1.88
N ASP A 290 7.35 -33.08 -2.23
CA ASP A 290 8.75 -33.45 -2.07
C ASP A 290 9.64 -32.53 -2.94
N PRO A 291 10.60 -31.78 -2.35
CA PRO A 291 11.48 -30.90 -3.11
C PRO A 291 12.32 -31.60 -4.19
N ALA A 292 12.57 -32.92 -4.01
CA ALA A 292 13.31 -33.74 -4.97
C ALA A 292 12.42 -34.38 -6.05
N ASN A 293 11.11 -34.52 -5.77
CA ASN A 293 10.12 -35.07 -6.71
C ASN A 293 8.72 -34.52 -6.42
N HIS A 294 8.33 -33.48 -7.13
CA HIS A 294 7.08 -32.74 -6.90
C HIS A 294 5.80 -33.57 -7.15
N ASP A 295 5.89 -34.74 -7.77
CA ASP A 295 4.75 -35.64 -7.93
C ASP A 295 4.40 -36.38 -6.63
N ARG A 296 5.31 -36.38 -5.66
CA ARG A 296 5.13 -37.03 -4.37
C ARG A 296 4.79 -36.01 -3.26
N PRO A 297 3.99 -36.42 -2.27
CA PRO A 297 3.81 -35.63 -1.08
C PRO A 297 5.15 -35.51 -0.33
N HIS A 298 5.37 -34.35 0.32
CA HIS A 298 6.55 -34.14 1.17
C HIS A 298 6.62 -35.20 2.28
N PRO A 299 7.79 -35.82 2.54
CA PRO A 299 7.91 -36.91 3.52
C PRO A 299 7.43 -36.55 4.93
N ILE A 300 7.52 -35.27 5.30
CA ILE A 300 7.10 -34.73 6.59
C ILE A 300 5.78 -33.95 6.40
N PHE A 301 5.78 -32.91 5.57
CA PHE A 301 4.67 -31.96 5.45
C PHE A 301 3.51 -32.43 4.57
N GLY A 302 3.62 -33.55 3.88
CA GLY A 302 2.48 -34.21 3.26
C GLY A 302 1.41 -34.65 4.28
N ASN A 303 1.81 -34.87 5.54
CA ASN A 303 0.89 -35.26 6.61
C ASN A 303 0.28 -34.03 7.30
N ARG A 304 -1.06 -33.87 7.16
CA ARG A 304 -1.81 -32.76 7.77
C ARG A 304 -1.70 -32.69 9.29
N GLN A 305 -1.76 -33.85 9.98
CA GLN A 305 -1.71 -33.88 11.44
C GLN A 305 -0.33 -33.45 11.96
N LEU A 306 0.73 -33.76 11.22
CA LEU A 306 2.07 -33.29 11.57
C LEU A 306 2.17 -31.75 11.46
N ARG A 307 1.66 -31.17 10.37
CA ARG A 307 1.63 -29.70 10.22
C ARG A 307 0.82 -29.04 11.34
N ARG A 308 -0.32 -29.62 11.70
CA ARG A 308 -1.13 -29.15 12.84
C ARG A 308 -0.36 -29.23 14.16
N ALA A 309 0.39 -30.31 14.38
CA ALA A 309 1.22 -30.45 15.58
C ALA A 309 2.32 -29.37 15.64
N LEU A 310 2.95 -29.05 14.51
CA LEU A 310 3.93 -27.95 14.46
C LEU A 310 3.26 -26.59 14.71
N THR A 311 2.05 -26.36 14.20
CA THR A 311 1.28 -25.15 14.48
C THR A 311 0.94 -25.04 15.98
N MET A 312 0.53 -26.14 16.62
CA MET A 312 0.29 -26.19 18.07
C MET A 312 1.57 -26.02 18.90
N ALA A 313 2.73 -26.41 18.36
CA ALA A 313 4.02 -26.23 19.03
C ALA A 313 4.52 -24.77 18.93
N THR A 314 3.86 -23.91 18.17
CA THR A 314 4.27 -22.53 17.94
C THR A 314 3.49 -21.55 18.82
N ASP A 315 4.16 -20.98 19.81
CA ASP A 315 3.67 -19.86 20.63
C ASP A 315 3.89 -18.55 19.85
N ARG A 316 2.87 -18.17 19.08
CA ARG A 316 2.92 -16.97 18.23
C ARG A 316 2.92 -15.67 19.02
N GLU A 317 2.25 -15.64 20.18
CA GLU A 317 2.21 -14.44 21.02
C GLU A 317 3.60 -14.14 21.59
N ALA A 318 4.26 -15.15 22.17
CA ALA A 318 5.62 -15.01 22.66
C ALA A 318 6.61 -14.66 21.53
N LEU A 319 6.45 -15.27 20.34
CA LEU A 319 7.26 -15.02 19.18
C LEU A 319 7.12 -13.56 18.69
N VAL A 320 5.88 -13.07 18.51
CA VAL A 320 5.60 -11.70 18.08
C VAL A 320 6.10 -10.70 19.12
N LYS A 321 5.84 -10.96 20.42
CA LYS A 321 6.33 -10.10 21.49
C LYS A 321 7.85 -9.99 21.51
N SER A 322 8.56 -11.09 21.25
CA SER A 322 10.04 -11.10 21.27
C SER A 322 10.67 -10.38 20.08
N VAL A 323 10.05 -10.45 18.89
CA VAL A 323 10.63 -9.89 17.65
C VAL A 323 10.16 -8.47 17.38
N PHE A 324 8.90 -8.16 17.69
CA PHE A 324 8.25 -6.91 17.30
C PHE A 324 7.78 -6.05 18.47
N ASP A 325 7.78 -6.58 19.70
CA ASP A 325 7.17 -5.96 20.87
C ASP A 325 5.71 -5.54 20.57
N THR A 326 5.42 -4.24 20.50
CA THR A 326 4.09 -3.68 20.19
C THR A 326 3.88 -3.40 18.69
N LEU A 327 4.88 -3.67 17.85
CA LEU A 327 4.90 -3.31 16.43
C LEU A 327 4.40 -4.40 15.50
N ALA A 328 3.80 -5.44 16.04
CA ALA A 328 3.04 -6.42 15.28
C ALA A 328 1.95 -7.05 16.16
N LEU A 329 1.00 -7.70 15.50
CA LEU A 329 0.04 -8.58 16.15
C LEU A 329 0.24 -10.01 15.63
N PRO A 330 -0.06 -11.06 16.41
CA PRO A 330 -0.15 -12.40 15.86
C PRO A 330 -1.14 -12.43 14.69
N ALA A 331 -0.75 -12.95 13.54
CA ALA A 331 -1.62 -13.00 12.38
C ALA A 331 -2.86 -13.88 12.63
N VAL A 332 -3.99 -13.56 12.01
CA VAL A 332 -5.24 -14.34 12.15
C VAL A 332 -5.37 -15.45 11.11
N GLY A 333 -4.60 -15.42 10.04
CA GLY A 333 -4.69 -16.35 8.93
C GLY A 333 -4.10 -15.74 7.65
N PRO A 334 -4.48 -16.25 6.45
CA PRO A 334 -4.06 -15.67 5.17
C PRO A 334 -4.86 -14.40 4.81
N THR A 335 -5.09 -13.54 5.78
CA THR A 335 -5.88 -12.32 5.66
C THR A 335 -5.39 -11.27 6.67
N LEU A 336 -5.96 -10.07 6.65
CA LEU A 336 -5.62 -8.97 7.53
C LEU A 336 -6.85 -8.52 8.33
N ARG A 337 -6.64 -8.15 9.60
CA ARG A 337 -7.71 -7.61 10.48
C ARG A 337 -8.36 -6.34 9.94
N VAL A 338 -7.62 -5.55 9.17
CA VAL A 338 -8.12 -4.28 8.61
C VAL A 338 -9.09 -4.47 7.44
N TYR A 339 -9.20 -5.66 6.88
CA TYR A 339 -10.18 -5.88 5.82
C TYR A 339 -11.60 -6.03 6.38
N PRO A 340 -12.58 -5.32 5.83
CA PRO A 340 -13.98 -5.44 6.25
C PRO A 340 -14.55 -6.85 6.01
N THR A 341 -13.88 -7.64 5.15
CA THR A 341 -14.23 -9.04 4.86
C THR A 341 -13.64 -10.05 5.84
N THR A 342 -12.77 -9.62 6.76
CA THR A 342 -12.20 -10.51 7.79
C THR A 342 -13.12 -10.59 9.00
N ASP A 343 -13.40 -11.80 9.45
CA ASP A 343 -14.12 -12.00 10.70
C ASP A 343 -13.23 -11.66 11.90
N PRO A 344 -13.61 -10.73 12.79
CA PRO A 344 -12.79 -10.38 13.96
C PRO A 344 -12.59 -11.56 14.92
N ASN A 345 -13.45 -12.59 14.85
CA ASN A 345 -13.36 -13.79 15.66
C ASN A 345 -12.55 -14.93 14.99
N LEU A 346 -11.99 -14.68 13.82
CA LEU A 346 -11.15 -15.67 13.14
C LEU A 346 -9.90 -15.96 13.98
N GLN A 347 -9.69 -17.23 14.30
CA GLN A 347 -8.57 -17.67 15.11
C GLN A 347 -7.84 -18.83 14.44
N GLN A 348 -6.54 -18.87 14.62
CA GLN A 348 -5.70 -20.00 14.23
C GLN A 348 -5.79 -21.14 15.26
N ILE A 349 -5.23 -22.31 14.88
CA ILE A 349 -4.99 -23.42 15.79
C ILE A 349 -4.22 -22.87 17.02
N PRO A 350 -4.71 -23.04 18.26
CA PRO A 350 -4.07 -22.48 19.45
C PRO A 350 -2.73 -23.16 19.75
N TYR A 351 -1.86 -22.46 20.49
CA TYR A 351 -0.67 -23.04 21.06
C TYR A 351 -1.04 -24.07 22.11
N ASP A 352 -0.54 -25.28 21.96
CA ASP A 352 -0.70 -26.42 22.88
C ASP A 352 0.45 -27.42 22.67
N LEU A 353 1.58 -27.16 23.32
CA LEU A 353 2.77 -28.02 23.20
C LEU A 353 2.52 -29.46 23.70
N PRO A 354 1.82 -29.73 24.82
CA PRO A 354 1.46 -31.09 25.22
C PRO A 354 0.67 -31.82 24.13
N LYS A 355 -0.34 -31.17 23.55
CA LYS A 355 -1.14 -31.77 22.46
C LYS A 355 -0.33 -31.99 21.19
N ALA A 356 0.55 -31.06 20.84
CA ALA A 356 1.47 -31.23 19.72
C ALA A 356 2.32 -32.50 19.88
N ARG A 357 2.91 -32.72 21.06
CA ARG A 357 3.70 -33.91 21.38
C ARG A 357 2.86 -35.20 21.27
N GLN A 358 1.64 -35.20 21.81
CA GLN A 358 0.72 -36.36 21.68
C GLN A 358 0.42 -36.72 20.23
N ILE A 359 0.18 -35.71 19.38
CA ILE A 359 -0.04 -35.96 17.94
C ILE A 359 1.20 -36.54 17.30
N LEU A 360 2.39 -35.99 17.57
CA LEU A 360 3.64 -36.52 17.03
C LEU A 360 3.89 -37.98 17.47
N ASP A 361 3.58 -38.30 18.75
CA ASP A 361 3.65 -39.69 19.26
C ASP A 361 2.68 -40.62 18.52
N SER A 362 1.43 -40.18 18.28
CA SER A 362 0.43 -40.95 17.55
C SER A 362 0.80 -41.22 16.09
N LEU A 363 1.59 -40.33 15.50
CA LEU A 363 2.13 -40.47 14.14
C LEU A 363 3.39 -41.35 14.09
N GLY A 364 3.80 -41.95 15.22
CA GLY A 364 4.98 -42.80 15.35
C GLY A 364 6.31 -42.07 15.46
N TRP A 365 6.29 -40.76 15.60
CA TRP A 365 7.48 -39.95 15.90
C TRP A 365 7.75 -39.96 17.40
N ARG A 366 8.69 -40.77 17.86
CA ARG A 366 8.97 -40.98 19.29
C ARG A 366 10.34 -40.49 19.68
N VAL A 367 10.46 -40.02 20.90
CA VAL A 367 11.76 -39.71 21.52
C VAL A 367 12.42 -41.03 21.84
N THR A 368 13.57 -41.32 21.21
CA THR A 368 14.32 -42.57 21.37
C THR A 368 15.77 -42.35 21.83
N THR A 369 16.20 -41.10 21.85
CA THR A 369 17.58 -40.67 22.16
C THR A 369 17.62 -39.70 23.33
N SER A 370 18.79 -39.61 23.97
CA SER A 370 19.01 -38.71 25.13
C SER A 370 18.94 -37.23 24.78
N ASP A 371 19.04 -36.88 23.49
CA ASP A 371 18.93 -35.51 22.98
C ASP A 371 17.48 -35.01 22.86
N SER A 372 16.50 -35.82 23.26
CA SER A 372 15.08 -35.53 23.20
C SER A 372 14.52 -35.32 21.78
N MET A 373 15.28 -35.68 20.74
CA MET A 373 14.82 -35.61 19.35
C MET A 373 13.94 -36.79 18.98
N ARG A 374 12.93 -36.51 18.15
CA ARG A 374 11.97 -37.54 17.69
C ARG A 374 12.48 -38.27 16.46
N THR A 375 12.33 -39.58 16.45
CA THR A 375 12.67 -40.42 15.32
C THR A 375 11.48 -41.30 14.90
N ARG A 376 11.43 -41.70 13.64
CA ARG A 376 10.52 -42.71 13.11
C ARG A 376 11.26 -43.58 12.09
N ASN A 377 11.26 -44.88 12.32
CA ASN A 377 12.01 -45.84 11.50
C ASN A 377 13.51 -45.47 11.36
N GLY A 378 14.14 -45.05 12.44
CA GLY A 378 15.55 -44.66 12.48
C GLY A 378 15.86 -43.28 11.86
N ARG A 379 14.86 -42.57 11.31
CA ARG A 379 15.05 -41.23 10.71
C ARG A 379 14.61 -40.16 11.67
N PRO A 380 15.42 -39.10 11.90
CA PRO A 380 15.04 -37.97 12.77
C PRO A 380 13.92 -37.15 12.11
N LEU A 381 13.08 -36.52 12.95
CA LEU A 381 12.12 -35.51 12.52
C LEU A 381 12.87 -34.19 12.33
N ARG A 382 13.38 -34.00 11.11
CA ARG A 382 14.28 -32.90 10.75
C ARG A 382 13.88 -32.30 9.42
N PHE A 383 13.90 -30.96 9.34
CA PHE A 383 13.64 -30.20 8.10
C PHE A 383 14.39 -28.86 8.13
N SER A 384 14.50 -28.20 6.98
CA SER A 384 15.11 -26.88 6.85
C SER A 384 14.08 -25.76 6.83
N ILE A 385 14.46 -24.59 7.41
CA ILE A 385 13.73 -23.33 7.30
C ILE A 385 14.58 -22.37 6.46
N MET A 386 14.13 -22.08 5.26
CA MET A 386 14.77 -21.14 4.35
C MET A 386 14.38 -19.70 4.70
N VAL A 387 15.38 -18.79 4.79
CA VAL A 387 15.19 -17.37 5.04
C VAL A 387 16.14 -16.51 4.21
N PRO A 388 15.76 -15.28 3.80
CA PRO A 388 16.71 -14.32 3.27
C PRO A 388 17.64 -13.82 4.39
N GLY A 389 18.94 -14.03 4.23
CA GLY A 389 19.96 -13.72 5.24
C GLY A 389 20.07 -12.23 5.57
N THR A 390 19.66 -11.36 4.64
CA THR A 390 19.62 -9.90 4.81
C THR A 390 18.43 -9.40 5.64
N SER A 391 17.41 -10.25 5.89
CA SER A 391 16.24 -9.90 6.69
C SER A 391 16.41 -10.32 8.14
N GLN A 392 16.89 -9.41 8.99
CA GLN A 392 17.10 -9.67 10.43
C GLN A 392 15.83 -10.21 11.10
N VAL A 393 14.67 -9.63 10.79
CA VAL A 393 13.37 -10.05 11.33
C VAL A 393 13.09 -11.53 11.01
N ARG A 394 13.27 -11.95 9.73
CA ARG A 394 13.01 -13.36 9.36
C ARG A 394 14.01 -14.32 9.95
N VAL A 395 15.27 -13.89 10.10
CA VAL A 395 16.31 -14.67 10.79
C VAL A 395 15.95 -14.86 12.27
N GLN A 396 15.54 -13.81 12.98
CA GLN A 396 15.11 -13.89 14.37
C GLN A 396 13.88 -14.80 14.54
N LEU A 397 12.87 -14.66 13.66
CA LEU A 397 11.72 -15.56 13.65
C LEU A 397 12.12 -17.02 13.47
N ALA A 398 13.07 -17.31 12.56
CA ALA A 398 13.56 -18.66 12.33
C ALA A 398 14.26 -19.24 13.57
N VAL A 399 15.08 -18.45 14.26
CA VAL A 399 15.78 -18.87 15.49
C VAL A 399 14.78 -19.20 16.61
N LEU A 400 13.76 -18.37 16.80
CA LEU A 400 12.73 -18.63 17.80
C LEU A 400 11.87 -19.85 17.47
N LEU A 401 11.51 -20.03 16.20
CA LEU A 401 10.79 -21.21 15.73
C LEU A 401 11.62 -22.48 15.90
N GLN A 402 12.91 -22.43 15.58
CA GLN A 402 13.84 -23.56 15.79
C GLN A 402 13.83 -24.01 17.27
N GLU A 403 13.89 -23.07 18.21
CA GLU A 403 13.85 -23.39 19.65
C GLU A 403 12.47 -23.93 20.08
N GLN A 404 11.38 -23.37 19.58
CA GLN A 404 10.04 -23.88 19.88
C GLN A 404 9.81 -25.29 19.32
N PHE A 405 10.29 -25.58 18.12
CA PHE A 405 10.23 -26.91 17.52
C PHE A 405 11.13 -27.89 18.26
N ARG A 406 12.33 -27.47 18.72
CA ARG A 406 13.21 -28.29 19.55
C ARG A 406 12.50 -28.75 20.82
N ARG A 407 11.71 -27.89 21.48
CA ARG A 407 10.89 -28.26 22.65
C ARG A 407 9.85 -29.33 22.31
N ALA A 408 9.39 -29.40 21.07
CA ALA A 408 8.51 -30.47 20.60
C ALA A 408 9.26 -31.75 20.19
N GLY A 409 10.61 -31.75 20.24
CA GLY A 409 11.46 -32.85 19.79
C GLY A 409 11.67 -32.86 18.27
N VAL A 410 11.62 -31.71 17.63
CA VAL A 410 11.76 -31.54 16.18
C VAL A 410 12.97 -30.69 15.87
N GLN A 411 13.83 -31.16 14.97
CA GLN A 411 15.00 -30.42 14.52
C GLN A 411 14.64 -29.58 13.29
N ALA A 412 14.81 -28.25 13.41
CA ALA A 412 14.68 -27.33 12.30
C ALA A 412 16.04 -26.67 12.03
N ASP A 413 16.55 -26.78 10.82
CA ASP A 413 17.83 -26.20 10.41
C ASP A 413 17.59 -24.90 9.65
N ILE A 414 18.32 -23.85 9.97
CA ILE A 414 18.13 -22.54 9.34
C ILE A 414 19.07 -22.41 8.17
N GLU A 415 18.49 -22.26 6.96
CA GLU A 415 19.23 -22.01 5.73
C GLU A 415 19.07 -20.53 5.32
N ARG A 416 20.20 -19.82 5.23
CA ARG A 416 20.24 -18.39 4.85
C ARG A 416 20.72 -18.26 3.42
N PHE A 417 19.96 -17.55 2.61
CA PHE A 417 20.28 -17.26 1.20
C PHE A 417 20.13 -15.77 0.92
N GLU A 418 20.72 -15.31 -0.19
CA GLU A 418 20.40 -14.02 -0.77
C GLU A 418 18.95 -13.99 -1.25
N PHE A 419 18.29 -12.83 -1.16
CA PHE A 419 16.86 -12.72 -1.47
C PHE A 419 16.47 -13.22 -2.87
N PRO A 420 17.22 -12.94 -3.96
CA PRO A 420 16.92 -13.50 -5.28
C PRO A 420 16.95 -15.04 -5.31
N VAL A 421 17.86 -15.66 -4.55
CA VAL A 421 17.95 -17.12 -4.45
C VAL A 421 16.74 -17.71 -3.70
N VAL A 422 16.29 -17.03 -2.64
CA VAL A 422 15.04 -17.42 -1.94
C VAL A 422 13.86 -17.39 -2.90
N VAL A 423 13.69 -16.31 -3.66
CA VAL A 423 12.59 -16.17 -4.65
C VAL A 423 12.67 -17.26 -5.73
N GLU A 424 13.86 -17.59 -6.21
CA GLU A 424 14.06 -18.66 -7.19
C GLU A 424 13.67 -20.01 -6.62
N ARG A 425 14.13 -20.35 -5.40
CA ARG A 425 13.82 -21.61 -4.73
C ARG A 425 12.35 -21.72 -4.37
N ASP A 426 11.69 -20.63 -3.95
CA ASP A 426 10.24 -20.57 -3.74
C ASP A 426 9.49 -20.92 -5.03
N ARG A 427 9.84 -20.30 -6.15
CA ARG A 427 9.22 -20.56 -7.46
C ARG A 427 9.46 -22.01 -7.95
N LYS A 428 10.67 -22.53 -7.75
CA LYS A 428 11.03 -23.90 -8.08
C LYS A 428 10.56 -24.92 -7.04
N ARG A 429 10.02 -24.45 -5.90
CA ARG A 429 9.56 -25.31 -4.78
C ARG A 429 10.64 -26.25 -4.26
N THR A 430 11.90 -25.78 -4.25
CA THR A 430 13.07 -26.52 -3.80
C THR A 430 13.46 -26.15 -2.35
N PHE A 431 12.49 -26.24 -1.44
CA PHE A 431 12.61 -25.95 -0.01
C PHE A 431 11.73 -26.90 0.80
N ASP A 432 12.03 -27.11 2.07
CA ASP A 432 11.14 -27.78 3.02
C ASP A 432 10.12 -26.79 3.60
N ALA A 433 10.60 -25.75 4.28
CA ALA A 433 9.79 -24.65 4.79
C ALA A 433 10.47 -23.29 4.51
N THR A 434 9.68 -22.22 4.35
CA THR A 434 10.19 -20.87 4.09
C THR A 434 9.47 -19.85 4.94
N ILE A 435 10.18 -18.83 5.48
CA ILE A 435 9.54 -17.66 6.12
C ILE A 435 9.33 -16.59 5.07
N GLY A 436 8.07 -16.44 4.68
CA GLY A 436 7.60 -15.46 3.71
C GLY A 436 6.82 -14.31 4.32
N GLN A 437 6.58 -13.30 3.50
CA GLN A 437 5.68 -12.18 3.76
C GLN A 437 4.92 -11.86 2.49
N TRP A 438 3.61 -11.73 2.60
CA TRP A 438 2.81 -11.12 1.54
C TRP A 438 2.52 -9.67 1.88
N ASN A 439 2.87 -8.79 0.96
CA ASN A 439 2.35 -7.43 0.91
C ASN A 439 1.10 -7.46 0.02
N THR A 440 0.00 -6.95 0.52
CA THR A 440 -1.30 -7.06 -0.14
C THR A 440 -1.85 -5.67 -0.51
N GLN A 441 -2.95 -5.66 -1.23
CA GLN A 441 -3.71 -4.47 -1.58
C GLN A 441 -5.06 -4.49 -0.84
N PRO A 442 -5.85 -3.41 -0.86
CA PRO A 442 -7.17 -3.37 -0.22
C PRO A 442 -8.10 -4.51 -0.64
N SER A 443 -7.97 -4.99 -1.89
CA SER A 443 -8.74 -6.15 -2.36
C SER A 443 -8.19 -7.46 -1.81
N PRO A 444 -9.02 -8.33 -1.19
CA PRO A 444 -8.59 -9.65 -0.72
C PRO A 444 -8.40 -10.67 -1.86
N GLY A 445 -8.55 -10.29 -3.13
CA GLY A 445 -8.49 -11.18 -4.28
C GLY A 445 -7.18 -11.96 -4.45
N ALA A 446 -6.07 -11.41 -3.95
CA ALA A 446 -4.75 -12.04 -4.02
C ALA A 446 -4.68 -13.42 -3.31
N VAL A 447 -5.60 -13.71 -2.38
CA VAL A 447 -5.65 -14.98 -1.64
C VAL A 447 -5.80 -16.19 -2.57
N ARG A 448 -6.53 -16.03 -3.70
CA ARG A 448 -6.70 -17.08 -4.70
C ARG A 448 -5.38 -17.49 -5.35
N GLY A 449 -4.54 -16.52 -5.71
CA GLY A 449 -3.23 -16.76 -6.33
C GLY A 449 -2.17 -17.25 -5.35
N SER A 450 -2.23 -16.79 -4.09
CA SER A 450 -1.23 -17.09 -3.07
C SER A 450 -1.47 -18.39 -2.34
N TRP A 451 -2.74 -18.85 -2.23
CA TRP A 451 -3.11 -20.00 -1.43
C TRP A 451 -4.04 -21.00 -2.15
N GLY A 452 -4.69 -20.62 -3.25
CA GLY A 452 -5.61 -21.49 -3.99
C GLY A 452 -4.90 -22.46 -4.95
N THR A 453 -5.62 -23.49 -5.38
CA THR A 453 -5.15 -24.52 -6.33
C THR A 453 -4.66 -23.90 -7.65
N ALA A 454 -5.33 -22.86 -8.15
CA ALA A 454 -4.91 -22.18 -9.37
C ALA A 454 -3.48 -21.61 -9.25
N GLY A 455 -3.14 -21.04 -8.09
CA GLY A 455 -1.80 -20.51 -7.80
C GLY A 455 -0.74 -21.62 -7.64
N SER A 456 -1.14 -22.82 -7.18
CA SER A 456 -0.26 -23.98 -7.10
C SER A 456 0.09 -24.55 -8.50
N ARG A 457 -0.87 -24.57 -9.41
CA ARG A 457 -0.73 -25.18 -10.75
C ARG A 457 -0.18 -24.23 -11.81
N SER A 458 -0.19 -22.92 -11.56
CA SER A 458 0.34 -21.93 -12.49
C SER A 458 1.85 -21.78 -12.33
N ALA A 459 2.57 -21.71 -13.46
CA ALA A 459 4.01 -21.42 -13.46
C ALA A 459 4.35 -20.02 -12.89
N SER A 460 3.41 -19.07 -13.01
CA SER A 460 3.50 -17.71 -12.45
C SER A 460 2.74 -17.56 -11.13
N GLY A 461 2.18 -18.64 -10.59
CA GLY A 461 1.40 -18.59 -9.35
C GLY A 461 2.28 -18.47 -8.11
N ASN A 462 1.71 -17.90 -7.07
CA ASN A 462 2.40 -17.55 -5.82
C ASN A 462 2.13 -18.55 -4.68
N ASN A 463 1.41 -19.64 -4.94
CA ASN A 463 1.22 -20.72 -3.98
C ASN A 463 2.42 -21.68 -4.02
N TYR A 464 3.53 -21.24 -3.45
CA TYR A 464 4.81 -21.98 -3.49
C TYR A 464 4.78 -23.27 -2.66
N GLY A 465 3.94 -23.33 -1.61
CA GLY A 465 3.76 -24.52 -0.77
C GLY A 465 2.93 -25.64 -1.37
N SER A 466 2.40 -25.46 -2.58
CA SER A 466 1.60 -26.46 -3.31
C SER A 466 0.34 -26.92 -2.54
N TYR A 467 -0.30 -26.03 -1.79
CA TYR A 467 -1.57 -26.34 -1.14
C TYR A 467 -2.70 -26.39 -2.17
N GLU A 468 -3.48 -27.46 -2.14
CA GLU A 468 -4.64 -27.66 -3.00
C GLU A 468 -5.82 -28.17 -2.17
N ASN A 469 -6.93 -27.44 -2.17
CA ASN A 469 -8.15 -27.84 -1.52
C ASN A 469 -9.37 -27.25 -2.23
N PRO A 470 -10.20 -28.10 -2.90
CA PRO A 470 -11.36 -27.63 -3.66
C PRO A 470 -12.43 -26.96 -2.81
N VAL A 471 -12.53 -27.28 -1.51
CA VAL A 471 -13.48 -26.63 -0.59
C VAL A 471 -13.02 -25.19 -0.33
N PHE A 472 -11.71 -24.98 -0.05
CA PHE A 472 -11.13 -23.66 0.09
C PHE A 472 -11.36 -22.83 -1.17
N ASP A 473 -11.04 -23.38 -2.35
CA ASP A 473 -11.18 -22.69 -3.63
C ASP A 473 -12.63 -22.27 -3.89
N ALA A 474 -13.59 -23.17 -3.67
CA ALA A 474 -15.01 -22.89 -3.89
C ALA A 474 -15.54 -21.77 -2.99
N TYR A 475 -15.11 -21.71 -1.72
CA TYR A 475 -15.52 -20.62 -0.81
C TYR A 475 -14.80 -19.31 -1.15
N VAL A 476 -13.53 -19.33 -1.56
CA VAL A 476 -12.84 -18.14 -2.07
C VAL A 476 -13.54 -17.59 -3.31
N ASP A 477 -13.88 -18.45 -4.26
CA ASP A 477 -14.59 -18.05 -5.49
C ASP A 477 -15.99 -17.50 -5.16
N SER A 478 -16.73 -18.14 -4.24
CA SER A 478 -18.03 -17.62 -3.78
C SER A 478 -17.91 -16.25 -3.12
N ALA A 479 -16.86 -16.06 -2.31
CA ALA A 479 -16.58 -14.77 -1.68
C ALA A 479 -16.25 -13.69 -2.73
N LEU A 480 -15.38 -14.00 -3.68
CA LEU A 480 -14.94 -13.05 -4.71
C LEU A 480 -16.08 -12.65 -5.67
N ASN A 481 -17.10 -13.51 -5.83
CA ASN A 481 -18.26 -13.24 -6.67
C ASN A 481 -19.48 -12.67 -5.91
N SER A 482 -19.39 -12.50 -4.57
CA SER A 482 -20.49 -11.97 -3.77
C SER A 482 -20.48 -10.44 -3.75
N PHE A 483 -21.61 -9.81 -4.10
CA PHE A 483 -21.88 -8.37 -3.96
C PHE A 483 -22.37 -7.98 -2.56
N ASP A 484 -22.80 -8.94 -1.77
CA ASP A 484 -23.22 -8.75 -0.39
C ASP A 484 -22.00 -8.89 0.53
N LEU A 485 -21.64 -7.82 1.24
CA LEU A 485 -20.48 -7.79 2.12
C LEU A 485 -20.56 -8.82 3.25
N ALA A 486 -21.76 -9.04 3.82
CA ALA A 486 -21.95 -10.00 4.91
C ALA A 486 -21.77 -11.44 4.42
N LYS A 487 -22.34 -11.79 3.26
CA LYS A 487 -22.15 -13.10 2.62
C LYS A 487 -20.70 -13.29 2.23
N ARG A 488 -20.07 -12.27 1.63
CA ARG A 488 -18.65 -12.29 1.28
C ARG A 488 -17.77 -12.59 2.47
N LYS A 489 -18.01 -11.90 3.59
CA LYS A 489 -17.33 -12.13 4.87
C LYS A 489 -17.54 -13.57 5.35
N SER A 490 -18.78 -14.08 5.33
CA SER A 490 -19.10 -15.46 5.73
C SER A 490 -18.34 -16.50 4.87
N TYR A 491 -18.32 -16.33 3.55
CA TYR A 491 -17.59 -17.21 2.65
C TYR A 491 -16.08 -17.19 2.91
N PHE A 492 -15.48 -16.00 3.05
CA PHE A 492 -14.07 -15.89 3.42
C PHE A 492 -13.78 -16.50 4.78
N THR A 493 -14.65 -16.32 5.78
CA THR A 493 -14.48 -16.95 7.09
C THR A 493 -14.39 -18.46 6.97
N THR A 494 -15.28 -19.09 6.19
CA THR A 494 -15.26 -20.54 5.97
C THR A 494 -14.00 -20.97 5.21
N ALA A 495 -13.61 -20.23 4.16
CA ALA A 495 -12.37 -20.51 3.43
C ALA A 495 -11.15 -20.44 4.37
N TYR A 496 -11.03 -19.37 5.14
CA TYR A 496 -9.90 -19.17 6.06
C TYR A 496 -9.87 -20.21 7.18
N GLN A 497 -11.01 -20.59 7.75
CA GLN A 497 -11.08 -21.68 8.71
C GLN A 497 -10.63 -23.00 8.09
N THR A 498 -11.01 -23.29 6.84
CA THR A 498 -10.61 -24.50 6.13
C THR A 498 -9.09 -24.57 5.99
N ILE A 499 -8.45 -23.54 5.44
CA ILE A 499 -6.99 -23.56 5.26
C ILE A 499 -6.23 -23.52 6.59
N ILE A 500 -6.72 -22.80 7.60
CA ILE A 500 -6.14 -22.80 8.95
C ILE A 500 -6.13 -24.23 9.52
N GLN A 501 -7.23 -24.96 9.38
CA GLN A 501 -7.33 -26.33 9.87
C GLN A 501 -6.47 -27.31 9.07
N ASP A 502 -6.17 -27.04 7.80
CA ASP A 502 -5.26 -27.83 6.98
C ASP A 502 -3.77 -27.52 7.25
N ALA A 503 -3.52 -26.37 7.86
CA ALA A 503 -2.22 -25.89 8.29
C ALA A 503 -1.11 -26.00 7.22
N PRO A 504 -1.30 -25.51 5.97
CA PRO A 504 -0.20 -25.46 5.01
C PRO A 504 0.87 -24.43 5.37
N ALA A 505 0.55 -23.55 6.30
CA ALA A 505 1.43 -22.56 6.86
C ALA A 505 1.08 -22.27 8.33
N ILE A 506 2.02 -21.69 9.05
CA ILE A 506 1.80 -21.04 10.34
C ILE A 506 1.84 -19.53 10.06
N TRP A 507 0.70 -18.84 10.15
CA TRP A 507 0.66 -17.39 10.01
C TRP A 507 1.19 -16.75 11.28
N LEU A 508 2.31 -16.01 11.18
CA LEU A 508 3.12 -15.59 12.32
C LEU A 508 2.71 -14.22 12.83
N ALA A 509 2.78 -13.21 11.97
CA ALA A 509 2.63 -11.82 12.38
C ALA A 509 1.92 -10.95 11.33
N GLU A 510 1.16 -9.97 11.79
CA GLU A 510 0.73 -8.79 11.03
C GLU A 510 1.59 -7.61 11.51
N PRO A 511 2.64 -7.22 10.76
CA PRO A 511 3.51 -6.12 11.16
C PRO A 511 2.76 -4.78 11.08
N ARG A 512 3.17 -3.83 11.91
CA ARG A 512 2.76 -2.43 11.81
C ARG A 512 3.85 -1.65 11.08
N GLN A 513 3.44 -0.63 10.37
CA GLN A 513 4.37 0.38 9.86
C GLN A 513 4.56 1.48 10.89
N ILE A 514 5.72 2.11 10.87
CA ILE A 514 6.07 3.18 11.80
C ILE A 514 6.45 4.41 11.00
N VAL A 515 5.75 5.49 11.27
CA VAL A 515 6.09 6.82 10.77
C VAL A 515 6.71 7.62 11.90
N GLY A 516 7.90 8.17 11.64
CA GLY A 516 8.46 9.21 12.49
C GLY A 516 8.07 10.58 11.94
N TYR A 517 7.67 11.50 12.81
CA TYR A 517 7.30 12.84 12.41
C TYR A 517 7.69 13.90 13.43
N HIS A 518 7.99 15.11 12.97
CA HIS A 518 8.29 16.24 13.83
C HIS A 518 7.02 16.77 14.49
N SER A 519 7.06 17.10 15.79
CA SER A 519 5.93 17.54 16.62
C SER A 519 5.27 18.85 16.14
N ARG A 520 5.89 19.59 15.22
CA ARG A 520 5.28 20.74 14.57
C ARG A 520 4.19 20.34 13.56
N LEU A 521 4.20 19.11 13.06
CA LEU A 521 3.25 18.59 12.09
C LEU A 521 2.03 18.00 12.81
N GLN A 522 0.85 18.41 12.38
CA GLN A 522 -0.43 17.82 12.78
C GLN A 522 -0.87 16.85 11.69
N LEU A 523 -0.80 15.56 12.02
CA LEU A 523 -1.24 14.49 11.13
C LEU A 523 -2.76 14.31 11.21
N ALA A 524 -3.36 13.96 10.06
CA ALA A 524 -4.64 13.27 10.02
C ALA A 524 -4.42 11.74 10.12
N THR A 525 -5.47 10.96 9.84
CA THR A 525 -5.40 9.49 9.81
C THR A 525 -4.36 8.99 8.81
N LEU A 526 -3.65 7.92 9.17
CA LEU A 526 -2.75 7.19 8.26
C LEU A 526 -3.50 5.96 7.72
N ARG A 527 -3.79 5.95 6.43
CA ARG A 527 -4.50 4.84 5.79
C ARG A 527 -3.53 3.69 5.48
N PRO A 528 -3.90 2.44 5.74
CA PRO A 528 -2.99 1.29 5.61
C PRO A 528 -2.42 1.05 4.21
N ASP A 529 -3.17 1.35 3.15
CA ASP A 529 -2.76 1.20 1.75
C ASP A 529 -1.93 2.37 1.23
N ALA A 530 -2.17 3.58 1.80
CA ALA A 530 -1.56 4.83 1.36
C ALA A 530 -1.49 5.82 2.53
N TRP A 531 -0.41 5.76 3.34
CA TRP A 531 -0.23 6.67 4.49
C TRP A 531 -0.34 8.15 4.09
N TRP A 532 -0.07 8.45 2.84
CA TRP A 532 -0.09 9.80 2.25
C TRP A 532 -1.48 10.27 1.80
N ALA A 533 -2.50 9.42 1.82
CA ALA A 533 -3.83 9.72 1.29
C ALA A 533 -4.45 11.00 1.87
N HIS A 534 -4.16 11.30 3.13
CA HIS A 534 -4.68 12.45 3.86
C HIS A 534 -3.68 13.62 4.01
N ILE A 535 -2.55 13.62 3.29
CA ILE A 535 -1.58 14.75 3.31
C ILE A 535 -2.25 16.12 3.07
N PRO A 536 -3.24 16.27 2.16
CA PRO A 536 -3.91 17.55 1.97
C PRO A 536 -4.62 18.10 3.21
N GLU A 537 -4.94 17.23 4.18
CA GLU A 537 -5.58 17.57 5.46
C GLU A 537 -4.58 17.84 6.59
N TRP A 538 -3.30 17.54 6.40
CA TRP A 538 -2.27 17.77 7.40
C TRP A 538 -1.90 19.24 7.47
N SER A 539 -1.45 19.71 8.64
CA SER A 539 -1.17 21.13 8.84
C SER A 539 0.04 21.38 9.72
N ILE A 540 0.62 22.56 9.57
CA ILE A 540 1.62 23.12 10.47
C ILE A 540 1.06 24.43 11.03
N PRO A 541 0.78 24.51 12.34
CA PRO A 541 0.28 25.73 12.97
C PRO A 541 1.20 26.93 12.70
N PRO A 542 0.66 28.14 12.53
CA PRO A 542 1.46 29.34 12.21
C PRO A 542 2.60 29.59 13.20
N ASP A 543 2.36 29.40 14.50
CA ASP A 543 3.33 29.56 15.59
C ASP A 543 4.46 28.51 15.59
N LYS A 544 4.27 27.41 14.82
CA LYS A 544 5.27 26.33 14.68
C LYS A 544 5.97 26.31 13.31
N ARG A 545 5.74 27.34 12.48
CA ARG A 545 6.41 27.49 11.20
C ARG A 545 7.86 27.92 11.38
N ILE A 546 8.72 27.44 10.50
CA ILE A 546 10.16 27.71 10.48
C ILE A 546 10.56 28.41 9.17
N ALA A 547 11.82 28.82 9.02
CA ALA A 547 12.28 29.62 7.87
C ALA A 547 11.93 29.01 6.50
N ARG A 548 12.03 27.65 6.35
CA ARG A 548 11.69 26.99 5.07
C ARG A 548 10.22 27.08 4.68
N ASP A 549 9.32 27.31 5.65
CA ASP A 549 7.88 27.43 5.40
C ASP A 549 7.50 28.72 4.70
N ASN A 550 8.35 29.74 4.82
CA ASN A 550 8.17 31.05 4.21
C ASN A 550 9.00 31.24 2.93
N ALA A 551 9.77 30.23 2.53
CA ALA A 551 10.55 30.28 1.30
C ALA A 551 9.62 30.34 0.07
N PRO A 552 9.84 31.29 -0.87
CA PRO A 552 9.03 31.38 -2.07
C PRO A 552 9.14 30.09 -2.91
N VAL A 553 8.02 29.65 -3.47
CA VAL A 553 7.99 28.56 -4.44
C VAL A 553 8.47 29.11 -5.78
N THR A 554 9.77 29.05 -6.05
CA THR A 554 10.31 29.45 -7.35
C THR A 554 10.15 28.30 -8.34
N GLN A 555 9.28 28.47 -9.34
CA GLN A 555 9.31 27.60 -10.51
C GLN A 555 10.68 27.79 -11.19
N SER A 556 11.47 26.71 -11.27
CA SER A 556 12.67 26.74 -12.11
C SER A 556 12.22 26.87 -13.56
N SER A 557 12.54 27.99 -14.21
CA SER A 557 12.62 28.02 -15.66
C SER A 557 13.54 26.88 -16.09
N ALA A 558 13.07 25.98 -16.95
CA ALA A 558 13.86 24.87 -17.46
C ALA A 558 15.23 25.40 -17.91
N PRO A 559 16.35 24.74 -17.57
CA PRO A 559 17.64 25.11 -18.11
C PRO A 559 17.55 25.02 -19.63
N ALA A 560 17.95 26.08 -20.32
CA ALA A 560 18.02 26.08 -21.78
C ALA A 560 18.81 24.85 -22.25
N PRO A 561 18.39 24.16 -23.31
CA PRO A 561 19.12 23.01 -23.83
C PRO A 561 20.53 23.45 -24.16
N PRO A 562 21.56 22.62 -23.90
CA PRO A 562 22.93 22.94 -24.24
C PRO A 562 23.01 23.25 -25.75
N ALA A 563 23.59 24.40 -26.08
CA ALA A 563 23.78 24.81 -27.46
C ALA A 563 24.50 23.68 -28.24
N GLN A 564 23.87 23.25 -29.32
CA GLN A 564 24.52 22.28 -30.24
C GLN A 564 25.83 22.89 -30.74
N PRO A 565 26.97 22.18 -30.76
CA PRO A 565 28.19 22.69 -31.34
C PRO A 565 27.92 22.96 -32.81
N SER A 566 28.13 24.21 -33.23
CA SER A 566 28.06 24.63 -34.60
C SER A 566 29.10 23.81 -35.41
N GLY A 567 28.57 22.95 -36.26
CA GLY A 567 29.40 22.16 -37.19
C GLY A 567 30.21 23.09 -38.11
N THR A 568 31.47 23.22 -37.82
CA THR A 568 32.45 23.78 -38.77
C THR A 568 32.61 22.78 -39.91
N GLY A 569 32.08 23.17 -41.06
CA GLY A 569 32.30 22.44 -42.32
C GLY A 569 33.78 22.35 -42.66
N GLN A 570 34.33 21.15 -42.61
CA GLN A 570 35.59 20.82 -43.32
C GLN A 570 35.22 20.40 -44.74
N LYS A 571 35.54 21.28 -45.70
CA LYS A 571 35.74 20.90 -47.09
C LYS A 571 37.08 20.15 -47.17
N THR A 572 37.07 18.95 -47.64
CA THR A 572 38.25 18.20 -48.10
C THR A 572 38.44 18.35 -49.61
N PRO A 573 39.69 18.36 -50.09
CA PRO A 573 40.01 18.53 -51.51
C PRO A 573 39.69 17.27 -52.33
#